data_cc4d24648147ad24d896b0f3a5db0744
#
_entry.id   cc4d24648147ad24d896b0f3a5db0744
#
_cell.length_a   1.000
_cell.length_b   1.000
_cell.length_c   1.000
_cell.angle_alpha   90.00
_cell.angle_beta   90.00
_cell.angle_gamma   90.00
#
_symmetry.space_group_name_H-M   'P 1'
#
loop_
_entity.id
_entity.type
_entity.pdbx_description
1 polymer ?
#
loop_
_entity_poly.entity_id
_entity_poly.type
_entity_poly.pdbx_seq_one_letter_code
_entity_poly.pdbx_strand_id
1 'polypeptide(L)'
;MISILNLKGQENRTTFGLQYKPIIPAKYFNSSYTNGSSGYYYFKLTPKYSNSFGMVLRHKINNTFSIESGLNYIQRNYKLTISNSNQNINDFTHFSMRSYEIPIQFLTYVRASEFWHLNVAFGISHNVLASDILSYGERTEYLFQNTYRRNGGYRSLLANIGMEYRTEERGHYYIGTSLHLPWTEISRIYPEYDDGNNTFNDENFNDKFFLEMSGNFITIDLRYFFPE
;
A
#
# COMPACT_ATOMS: atom_id res chain seq x y z
N MET A 1 33.90 -37.22 35.49
CA MET A 1 32.42 -37.12 35.40
C MET A 1 32.13 -36.02 34.38
N ILE A 2 31.90 -36.40 33.11
CA ILE A 2 31.68 -35.45 32.00
C ILE A 2 30.18 -35.17 31.94
N SER A 3 29.80 -33.92 32.26
CA SER A 3 28.42 -33.43 32.12
C SER A 3 28.12 -33.30 30.64
N ILE A 4 27.30 -34.18 30.10
CA ILE A 4 26.73 -34.08 28.76
C ILE A 4 25.68 -32.92 28.83
N LEU A 5 26.06 -31.76 28.32
CA LEU A 5 25.14 -30.70 28.00
C LEU A 5 24.16 -31.22 26.95
N ASN A 6 22.95 -31.55 27.35
CA ASN A 6 21.83 -31.74 26.44
C ASN A 6 21.57 -30.43 25.69
N LEU A 7 22.13 -30.27 24.52
CA LEU A 7 21.68 -29.31 23.52
C LEU A 7 20.26 -29.73 23.13
N LYS A 8 19.25 -29.20 23.79
CA LYS A 8 17.88 -29.20 23.26
C LYS A 8 17.96 -28.55 21.88
N GLY A 9 17.59 -29.31 20.85
CA GLY A 9 17.46 -28.79 19.49
C GLY A 9 16.74 -27.45 19.52
N GLN A 10 17.33 -26.46 18.91
CA GLN A 10 16.76 -25.13 18.80
C GLN A 10 15.49 -25.30 17.94
N GLU A 11 14.30 -25.26 18.54
CA GLU A 11 13.04 -25.21 17.78
C GLU A 11 13.19 -24.10 16.76
N ASN A 12 12.92 -24.41 15.50
CA ASN A 12 12.92 -23.40 14.42
C ASN A 12 11.92 -22.30 14.78
N ARG A 13 12.41 -21.18 15.27
CA ARG A 13 11.58 -20.05 15.72
C ARG A 13 11.23 -19.10 14.58
N THR A 14 11.79 -19.32 13.39
CA THR A 14 11.64 -18.41 12.27
C THR A 14 11.00 -19.15 11.09
N THR A 15 9.82 -18.70 10.69
CA THR A 15 9.05 -19.25 9.58
C THR A 15 9.06 -18.26 8.42
N PHE A 16 9.25 -18.78 7.21
CA PHE A 16 9.17 -18.02 5.96
C PHE A 16 7.80 -18.23 5.30
N GLY A 17 7.30 -17.19 4.64
CA GLY A 17 6.04 -17.27 3.91
C GLY A 17 5.97 -16.33 2.71
N LEU A 18 4.94 -16.55 1.92
CA LEU A 18 4.55 -15.71 0.80
C LEU A 18 3.22 -15.02 1.10
N GLN A 19 3.02 -13.83 0.55
CA GLN A 19 1.79 -13.09 0.76
C GLN A 19 1.32 -12.41 -0.53
N TYR A 20 0.01 -12.37 -0.68
CA TYR A 20 -0.70 -11.61 -1.71
C TYR A 20 -1.79 -10.78 -1.03
N LYS A 21 -1.83 -9.49 -1.34
CA LYS A 21 -2.72 -8.53 -0.69
C LYS A 21 -3.43 -7.67 -1.73
N PRO A 22 -4.64 -8.06 -2.18
CA PRO A 22 -5.54 -7.17 -2.91
C PRO A 22 -5.79 -5.89 -2.12
N ILE A 23 -5.64 -4.74 -2.78
CA ILE A 23 -5.91 -3.41 -2.21
C ILE A 23 -7.30 -2.99 -2.67
N ILE A 24 -8.19 -2.73 -1.70
CA ILE A 24 -9.58 -2.37 -1.95
C ILE A 24 -9.73 -0.85 -1.96
N PRO A 25 -10.31 -0.26 -3.02
CA PRO A 25 -10.63 1.16 -3.06
C PRO A 25 -11.85 1.46 -2.18
N ALA A 26 -11.63 1.80 -0.91
CA ALA A 26 -12.68 2.15 0.04
C ALA A 26 -12.66 3.64 0.35
N LYS A 27 -13.79 4.33 0.18
CA LYS A 27 -13.89 5.78 0.38
C LYS A 27 -13.51 6.23 1.80
N TYR A 28 -13.94 5.50 2.82
CA TYR A 28 -13.78 5.89 4.23
C TYR A 28 -12.36 5.73 4.76
N PHE A 29 -11.59 4.78 4.24
CA PHE A 29 -10.23 4.49 4.69
C PHE A 29 -9.19 4.89 3.65
N ASN A 30 -9.63 5.17 2.42
CA ASN A 30 -8.76 5.57 1.34
C ASN A 30 -8.96 7.07 1.08
N SER A 31 -8.25 7.89 1.85
CA SER A 31 -8.26 9.34 1.68
C SER A 31 -7.53 9.81 0.41
N SER A 32 -7.04 8.89 -0.42
CA SER A 32 -6.53 9.17 -1.76
C SER A 32 -7.63 9.53 -2.77
N TYR A 33 -8.91 9.54 -2.35
CA TYR A 33 -9.93 10.28 -3.07
C TYR A 33 -9.70 11.77 -2.82
N THR A 34 -9.06 12.43 -3.72
CA THR A 34 -8.80 13.86 -3.65
C THR A 34 -9.52 14.57 -4.78
N ASN A 35 -10.17 15.68 -4.44
CA ASN A 35 -10.78 16.58 -5.40
C ASN A 35 -10.16 17.97 -5.24
N GLY A 36 -10.07 18.69 -6.32
CA GLY A 36 -9.65 20.09 -6.30
C GLY A 36 -10.20 20.83 -7.50
N SER A 37 -10.33 22.13 -7.37
CA SER A 37 -10.71 23.01 -8.47
C SER A 37 -9.72 24.16 -8.56
N SER A 38 -9.40 24.56 -9.78
CA SER A 38 -8.66 25.76 -10.05
C SER A 38 -9.29 26.46 -11.25
N GLY A 39 -9.79 27.67 -11.01
CA GLY A 39 -10.62 28.38 -11.98
C GLY A 39 -11.87 27.56 -12.35
N TYR A 40 -12.04 27.32 -13.65
CA TYR A 40 -13.16 26.54 -14.20
C TYR A 40 -12.87 25.04 -14.33
N TYR A 41 -11.66 24.58 -13.97
CA TYR A 41 -11.26 23.19 -14.03
C TYR A 41 -11.51 22.48 -12.70
N TYR A 42 -12.17 21.34 -12.79
CA TYR A 42 -12.39 20.44 -11.66
C TYR A 42 -11.63 19.15 -11.86
N PHE A 43 -10.87 18.77 -10.86
CA PHE A 43 -10.04 17.56 -10.85
C PHE A 43 -10.54 16.57 -9.81
N LYS A 44 -10.54 15.30 -10.19
CA LYS A 44 -10.94 14.21 -9.30
C LYS A 44 -9.97 13.04 -9.43
N LEU A 45 -9.24 12.78 -8.36
CA LEU A 45 -8.44 11.57 -8.23
C LEU A 45 -9.29 10.45 -7.63
N THR A 46 -9.29 9.28 -8.26
CA THR A 46 -10.05 8.11 -7.84
C THR A 46 -9.13 6.90 -7.80
N PRO A 47 -8.92 6.28 -6.61
CA PRO A 47 -8.19 5.02 -6.52
C PRO A 47 -8.93 3.90 -7.22
N LYS A 48 -8.16 2.99 -7.82
CA LYS A 48 -8.64 1.82 -8.54
C LYS A 48 -8.15 0.54 -7.84
N TYR A 49 -8.68 -0.59 -8.26
CA TYR A 49 -8.23 -1.89 -7.79
C TYR A 49 -6.72 -2.02 -7.97
N SER A 50 -6.08 -2.46 -6.91
CA SER A 50 -4.62 -2.47 -6.78
C SER A 50 -4.19 -3.74 -6.07
N ASN A 51 -2.91 -4.03 -6.02
CA ASN A 51 -2.42 -5.23 -5.37
C ASN A 51 -1.03 -5.05 -4.78
N SER A 52 -0.71 -5.93 -3.84
CA SER A 52 0.62 -6.10 -3.28
C SER A 52 0.94 -7.59 -3.20
N PHE A 53 2.18 -7.93 -3.43
CA PHE A 53 2.71 -9.28 -3.21
C PHE A 53 4.11 -9.21 -2.62
N GLY A 54 4.49 -10.23 -1.86
CA GLY A 54 5.79 -10.23 -1.23
C GLY A 54 6.09 -11.47 -0.40
N MET A 55 7.15 -11.33 0.37
CA MET A 55 7.65 -12.34 1.29
C MET A 55 7.47 -11.86 2.72
N VAL A 56 7.23 -12.79 3.63
CA VAL A 56 7.11 -12.54 5.06
C VAL A 56 8.02 -13.48 5.84
N LEU A 57 8.71 -12.93 6.81
CA LEU A 57 9.51 -13.64 7.81
C LEU A 57 8.85 -13.41 9.15
N ARG A 58 8.51 -14.49 9.84
CA ARG A 58 7.93 -14.48 11.18
C ARG A 58 8.90 -15.08 12.16
N HIS A 59 9.22 -14.36 13.20
CA HIS A 59 10.00 -14.86 14.33
C HIS A 59 9.12 -15.02 15.55
N LYS A 60 8.96 -16.24 16.03
CA LYS A 60 8.18 -16.61 17.21
C LYS A 60 8.99 -16.27 18.47
N ILE A 61 8.46 -15.35 19.28
CA ILE A 61 9.04 -15.04 20.60
C ILE A 61 8.59 -16.08 21.62
N ASN A 62 7.27 -16.34 21.64
CA ASN A 62 6.61 -17.37 22.46
C ASN A 62 5.29 -17.80 21.80
N ASN A 63 4.48 -18.61 22.49
CA ASN A 63 3.22 -19.12 21.92
C ASN A 63 2.16 -18.03 21.65
N THR A 64 2.30 -16.86 22.27
CA THR A 64 1.33 -15.76 22.17
C THR A 64 1.85 -14.62 21.28
N PHE A 65 3.16 -14.42 21.22
CA PHE A 65 3.78 -13.26 20.57
C PHE A 65 4.77 -13.66 19.49
N SER A 66 4.73 -12.92 18.39
CA SER A 66 5.69 -13.01 17.28
C SER A 66 6.03 -11.62 16.74
N ILE A 67 7.15 -11.53 16.03
CA ILE A 67 7.50 -10.37 15.22
C ILE A 67 7.49 -10.82 13.76
N GLU A 68 6.93 -9.99 12.90
CA GLU A 68 6.97 -10.16 11.45
C GLU A 68 7.71 -9.01 10.78
N SER A 69 8.49 -9.38 9.76
CA SER A 69 9.06 -8.46 8.78
C SER A 69 8.95 -9.08 7.40
N GLY A 70 9.42 -8.38 6.37
CA GLY A 70 9.37 -8.89 5.01
C GLY A 70 9.70 -7.84 3.96
N LEU A 71 9.39 -8.17 2.72
CA LEU A 71 9.52 -7.27 1.60
C LEU A 71 8.30 -7.40 0.70
N ASN A 72 7.59 -6.31 0.47
CA ASN A 72 6.40 -6.25 -0.37
C ASN A 72 6.64 -5.33 -1.57
N TYR A 73 6.23 -5.77 -2.74
CA TYR A 73 5.99 -4.90 -3.88
C TYR A 73 4.52 -4.46 -3.86
N ILE A 74 4.27 -3.17 -3.98
CA ILE A 74 2.93 -2.57 -3.96
C ILE A 74 2.72 -1.80 -5.25
N GLN A 75 1.66 -2.14 -5.97
CA GLN A 75 1.18 -1.39 -7.14
C GLN A 75 -0.19 -0.80 -6.82
N ARG A 76 -0.30 0.53 -6.87
CA ARG A 76 -1.54 1.27 -6.66
C ARG A 76 -1.95 1.98 -7.93
N ASN A 77 -3.17 1.70 -8.38
CA ASN A 77 -3.72 2.22 -9.62
C ASN A 77 -4.69 3.37 -9.31
N TYR A 78 -4.65 4.40 -10.14
CA TYR A 78 -5.45 5.61 -9.99
C TYR A 78 -6.03 6.03 -11.32
N LYS A 79 -7.16 6.75 -11.24
CA LYS A 79 -7.75 7.49 -12.35
C LYS A 79 -7.82 8.97 -11.95
N LEU A 80 -7.20 9.84 -12.72
CA LEU A 80 -7.36 11.28 -12.63
C LEU A 80 -8.34 11.72 -13.72
N THR A 81 -9.39 12.46 -13.35
CA THR A 81 -10.37 13.02 -14.27
C THR A 81 -10.28 14.54 -14.20
N ILE A 82 -10.31 15.19 -15.36
CA ILE A 82 -10.48 16.64 -15.51
C ILE A 82 -11.82 16.92 -16.14
N SER A 83 -12.50 17.96 -15.67
CA SER A 83 -13.73 18.48 -16.28
C SER A 83 -13.79 20.00 -16.22
N ASN A 84 -14.30 20.61 -17.29
CA ASN A 84 -14.64 22.02 -17.35
C ASN A 84 -15.98 22.17 -18.08
N SER A 85 -17.03 22.55 -17.33
CA SER A 85 -18.39 22.63 -17.86
C SER A 85 -18.55 23.75 -18.88
N ASN A 86 -17.82 24.85 -18.77
CA ASN A 86 -17.93 26.00 -19.67
C ASN A 86 -17.38 25.72 -21.08
N GLN A 87 -16.38 24.84 -21.15
CA GLN A 87 -15.68 24.50 -22.40
C GLN A 87 -15.98 23.09 -22.86
N ASN A 88 -16.89 22.38 -22.17
CA ASN A 88 -17.24 20.98 -22.44
C ASN A 88 -16.00 20.03 -22.43
N ILE A 89 -15.02 20.35 -21.59
CA ILE A 89 -13.83 19.50 -21.43
C ILE A 89 -14.17 18.37 -20.45
N ASN A 90 -13.91 17.15 -20.86
CA ASN A 90 -14.03 15.96 -20.03
C ASN A 90 -13.03 14.90 -20.51
N ASP A 91 -11.92 14.79 -19.79
CA ASP A 91 -10.88 13.81 -20.08
C ASP A 91 -10.41 13.11 -18.80
N PHE A 92 -9.65 12.04 -18.96
CA PHE A 92 -9.09 11.30 -17.84
C PHE A 92 -7.80 10.58 -18.24
N THR A 93 -6.99 10.28 -17.25
CA THR A 93 -5.80 9.44 -17.41
C THR A 93 -5.72 8.38 -16.32
N HIS A 94 -5.18 7.23 -16.65
CA HIS A 94 -4.87 6.16 -15.71
C HIS A 94 -3.36 6.11 -15.47
N PHE A 95 -2.98 5.92 -14.22
CA PHE A 95 -1.57 5.74 -13.87
C PHE A 95 -1.41 4.82 -12.67
N SER A 96 -0.21 4.26 -12.51
CA SER A 96 0.11 3.32 -11.45
C SER A 96 1.32 3.79 -10.67
N MET A 97 1.17 3.88 -9.35
CA MET A 97 2.27 4.15 -8.43
C MET A 97 2.81 2.84 -7.88
N ARG A 98 4.12 2.66 -7.95
CA ARG A 98 4.84 1.47 -7.48
C ARG A 98 5.71 1.81 -6.29
N SER A 99 5.69 0.94 -5.28
CA SER A 99 6.55 1.08 -4.10
C SER A 99 6.99 -0.27 -3.56
N TYR A 100 8.09 -0.25 -2.80
CA TYR A 100 8.58 -1.38 -2.03
C TYR A 100 8.39 -1.06 -0.55
N GLU A 101 7.81 -2.00 0.21
CA GLU A 101 7.51 -1.85 1.62
C GLU A 101 8.31 -2.86 2.44
N ILE A 102 8.95 -2.37 3.50
CA ILE A 102 9.58 -3.19 4.54
C ILE A 102 8.78 -2.98 5.82
N PRO A 103 7.89 -3.90 6.19
CA PRO A 103 7.11 -3.84 7.43
C PRO A 103 7.91 -4.38 8.61
N ILE A 104 7.62 -3.89 9.81
CA ILE A 104 7.97 -4.50 11.09
C ILE A 104 6.71 -4.46 11.95
N GLN A 105 6.18 -5.63 12.29
CA GLN A 105 4.93 -5.78 13.02
C GLN A 105 5.11 -6.69 14.23
N PHE A 106 4.46 -6.32 15.33
CA PHE A 106 4.30 -7.16 16.51
C PHE A 106 2.93 -7.83 16.45
N LEU A 107 2.90 -9.15 16.63
CA LEU A 107 1.71 -9.97 16.52
C LEU A 107 1.37 -10.60 17.85
N THR A 108 0.08 -10.61 18.16
CA THR A 108 -0.51 -11.34 19.30
C THR A 108 -1.48 -12.36 18.77
N TYR A 109 -1.40 -13.59 19.33
CA TYR A 109 -2.27 -14.68 18.96
C TYR A 109 -3.21 -15.08 20.10
N VAL A 110 -4.46 -15.38 19.73
CA VAL A 110 -5.44 -15.99 20.59
C VAL A 110 -5.84 -17.32 19.95
N ARG A 111 -5.64 -18.43 20.67
CA ARG A 111 -6.05 -19.75 20.19
C ARG A 111 -7.58 -19.86 20.25
N ALA A 112 -8.22 -20.01 19.09
CA ALA A 112 -9.67 -20.19 18.99
C ALA A 112 -10.07 -21.67 19.00
N SER A 113 -9.23 -22.55 18.40
CA SER A 113 -9.40 -24.00 18.44
C SER A 113 -8.04 -24.70 18.28
N GLU A 114 -8.04 -26.01 18.05
CA GLU A 114 -6.81 -26.79 17.86
C GLU A 114 -5.98 -26.28 16.69
N PHE A 115 -6.62 -25.96 15.57
CA PHE A 115 -5.96 -25.53 14.33
C PHE A 115 -6.11 -24.03 14.05
N TRP A 116 -7.10 -23.36 14.65
CA TRP A 116 -7.43 -21.98 14.35
C TRP A 116 -6.89 -21.02 15.41
N HIS A 117 -6.20 -19.99 14.92
CA HIS A 117 -5.67 -18.91 15.74
C HIS A 117 -6.14 -17.57 15.19
N LEU A 118 -6.71 -16.73 16.04
CA LEU A 118 -6.94 -15.31 15.74
C LEU A 118 -5.64 -14.55 16.00
N ASN A 119 -5.33 -13.59 15.15
CA ASN A 119 -4.23 -12.69 15.42
C ASN A 119 -4.61 -11.24 15.22
N VAL A 120 -3.95 -10.39 15.98
CA VAL A 120 -3.91 -8.94 15.81
C VAL A 120 -2.46 -8.53 15.73
N ALA A 121 -2.13 -7.70 14.76
CA ALA A 121 -0.80 -7.16 14.61
C ALA A 121 -0.83 -5.64 14.51
N PHE A 122 0.22 -5.03 15.05
CA PHE A 122 0.44 -3.61 14.98
C PHE A 122 1.92 -3.34 14.69
N GLY A 123 2.20 -2.32 13.90
CA GLY A 123 3.57 -2.01 13.53
C GLY A 123 3.74 -0.79 12.66
N ILE A 124 4.91 -0.71 12.08
CA ILE A 124 5.32 0.34 11.16
C ILE A 124 5.87 -0.26 9.88
N SER A 125 5.82 0.50 8.80
CA SER A 125 6.56 0.16 7.58
C SER A 125 7.37 1.34 7.07
N HIS A 126 8.46 1.02 6.38
CA HIS A 126 9.19 1.94 5.53
C HIS A 126 8.88 1.60 4.07
N ASN A 127 8.45 2.59 3.31
CA ASN A 127 8.06 2.46 1.91
C ASN A 127 8.99 3.29 1.04
N VAL A 128 9.49 2.71 -0.05
CA VAL A 128 10.30 3.40 -1.05
C VAL A 128 9.52 3.46 -2.36
N LEU A 129 9.29 4.67 -2.88
CA LEU A 129 8.61 4.91 -4.14
C LEU A 129 9.58 4.69 -5.31
N ALA A 130 9.17 3.91 -6.31
CA ALA A 130 10.05 3.49 -7.40
C ALA A 130 10.45 4.65 -8.33
N SER A 131 9.48 5.49 -8.74
CA SER A 131 9.71 6.57 -9.70
C SER A 131 8.65 7.65 -9.61
N ASP A 132 8.94 8.81 -10.16
CA ASP A 132 7.95 9.80 -10.57
C ASP A 132 7.17 9.27 -11.78
N ILE A 133 5.98 9.79 -12.03
CA ILE A 133 5.06 9.25 -13.02
C ILE A 133 4.57 10.39 -13.91
N LEU A 134 4.64 10.17 -15.21
CA LEU A 134 4.00 10.98 -16.24
C LEU A 134 2.94 10.15 -16.93
N SER A 135 1.75 10.71 -17.16
CA SER A 135 0.72 10.09 -17.98
C SER A 135 -0.10 11.12 -18.75
N TYR A 136 -0.62 10.70 -19.89
CA TYR A 136 -1.41 11.53 -20.80
C TYR A 136 -2.88 11.12 -20.75
N GLY A 137 -3.76 12.04 -21.19
CA GLY A 137 -5.18 11.81 -21.32
C GLY A 137 -5.49 10.66 -22.29
N GLU A 138 -6.57 9.96 -22.04
CA GLU A 138 -7.01 8.85 -22.91
C GLU A 138 -7.89 9.32 -24.06
N ARG A 139 -8.47 10.50 -23.98
CA ARG A 139 -9.32 11.08 -25.03
C ARG A 139 -8.57 12.08 -25.88
N THR A 140 -7.70 12.86 -25.24
CA THR A 140 -6.89 13.88 -25.92
C THR A 140 -5.48 13.87 -25.33
N GLU A 141 -4.48 14.28 -26.11
CA GLU A 141 -3.11 14.48 -25.62
C GLU A 141 -2.94 15.78 -24.83
N TYR A 142 -3.99 16.61 -24.76
CA TYR A 142 -3.95 17.91 -24.08
C TYR A 142 -3.92 17.78 -22.55
N LEU A 143 -4.52 16.73 -22.00
CA LEU A 143 -4.39 16.40 -20.59
C LEU A 143 -3.11 15.62 -20.36
N PHE A 144 -2.26 16.09 -19.49
CA PHE A 144 -1.17 15.29 -18.93
C PHE A 144 -1.00 15.59 -17.44
N GLN A 145 -0.37 14.71 -16.74
CA GLN A 145 -0.11 14.89 -15.32
C GLN A 145 1.30 14.42 -14.97
N ASN A 146 1.95 15.17 -14.10
CA ASN A 146 3.19 14.81 -13.47
C ASN A 146 2.96 14.50 -11.99
N THR A 147 3.30 13.30 -11.56
CA THR A 147 3.26 12.92 -10.15
C THR A 147 4.66 12.84 -9.61
N TYR A 148 5.00 13.74 -8.70
CA TYR A 148 6.29 13.79 -8.03
C TYR A 148 6.23 13.17 -6.64
N ARG A 149 7.18 12.31 -6.34
CA ARG A 149 7.38 11.74 -5.00
C ARG A 149 7.80 12.84 -4.03
N ARG A 150 7.24 12.86 -2.84
CA ARG A 150 7.61 13.89 -1.87
C ARG A 150 9.05 13.73 -1.36
N ASN A 151 9.52 12.54 -0.99
CA ASN A 151 10.88 12.33 -0.46
C ASN A 151 11.47 10.96 -0.86
N GLY A 152 11.06 10.39 -1.99
CA GLY A 152 11.50 9.07 -2.42
C GLY A 152 11.01 7.91 -1.55
N GLY A 153 10.69 8.17 -0.27
CA GLY A 153 10.17 7.18 0.67
C GLY A 153 9.33 7.80 1.78
N TYR A 154 8.49 6.99 2.41
CA TYR A 154 7.62 7.39 3.50
C TYR A 154 7.45 6.27 4.54
N ARG A 155 7.00 6.62 5.74
CA ARG A 155 6.69 5.68 6.81
C ARG A 155 5.19 5.57 6.98
N SER A 156 4.69 4.37 7.36
CA SER A 156 3.28 4.12 7.63
C SER A 156 3.09 3.40 8.95
N LEU A 157 1.97 3.69 9.60
CA LEU A 157 1.43 2.81 10.63
C LEU A 157 0.72 1.65 9.96
N LEU A 158 0.87 0.46 10.56
CA LEU A 158 0.22 -0.77 10.13
C LEU A 158 -0.63 -1.31 11.26
N ALA A 159 -1.85 -1.71 10.94
CA ALA A 159 -2.70 -2.50 11.80
C ALA A 159 -3.26 -3.66 11.00
N ASN A 160 -3.29 -4.85 11.58
CA ASN A 160 -3.76 -6.05 10.92
C ASN A 160 -4.58 -6.89 11.89
N ILE A 161 -5.63 -7.51 11.37
CA ILE A 161 -6.43 -8.50 12.09
C ILE A 161 -6.79 -9.65 11.16
N GLY A 162 -6.73 -10.87 11.65
CA GLY A 162 -7.09 -12.02 10.84
C GLY A 162 -7.07 -13.35 11.59
N MET A 163 -7.18 -14.41 10.80
CA MET A 163 -7.25 -15.79 11.27
C MET A 163 -6.19 -16.62 10.56
N GLU A 164 -5.60 -17.53 11.29
CA GLU A 164 -4.57 -18.45 10.81
C GLU A 164 -4.99 -19.90 11.08
N TYR A 165 -4.97 -20.70 10.02
CA TYR A 165 -5.13 -22.15 10.11
C TYR A 165 -3.76 -22.80 10.09
N ARG A 166 -3.39 -23.48 11.17
CA ARG A 166 -2.08 -24.11 11.36
C ARG A 166 -2.17 -25.61 11.18
N THR A 167 -1.28 -26.15 10.35
CA THR A 167 -1.07 -27.59 10.21
C THR A 167 0.39 -27.91 10.41
N GLU A 168 0.73 -29.06 10.97
CA GLU A 168 2.11 -29.50 11.20
C GLU A 168 2.83 -29.81 9.88
N GLU A 169 2.13 -30.50 8.95
CA GLU A 169 2.75 -31.01 7.72
C GLU A 169 2.62 -30.06 6.51
N ARG A 170 1.57 -29.23 6.46
CA ARG A 170 1.22 -28.43 5.27
C ARG A 170 1.44 -26.94 5.42
N GLY A 171 2.09 -26.54 6.53
CA GLY A 171 2.33 -25.14 6.83
C GLY A 171 1.08 -24.40 7.34
N HIS A 172 1.12 -23.07 7.32
CA HIS A 172 0.08 -22.23 7.89
C HIS A 172 -0.57 -21.36 6.81
N TYR A 173 -1.90 -21.29 6.83
CA TYR A 173 -2.69 -20.47 5.92
C TYR A 173 -3.31 -19.32 6.71
N TYR A 174 -3.15 -18.11 6.23
CA TYR A 174 -3.65 -16.92 6.88
C TYR A 174 -4.57 -16.13 5.95
N ILE A 175 -5.68 -15.65 6.52
CA ILE A 175 -6.58 -14.68 5.91
C ILE A 175 -6.87 -13.56 6.89
N GLY A 176 -6.80 -12.30 6.44
CA GLY A 176 -7.06 -11.14 7.28
C GLY A 176 -7.22 -9.86 6.50
N THR A 177 -7.17 -8.75 7.21
CA THR A 177 -7.21 -7.41 6.63
C THR A 177 -6.16 -6.53 7.28
N SER A 178 -5.52 -5.68 6.50
CA SER A 178 -4.56 -4.69 6.99
C SER A 178 -4.98 -3.29 6.61
N LEU A 179 -4.73 -2.37 7.52
CA LEU A 179 -4.83 -0.93 7.32
C LEU A 179 -3.42 -0.34 7.24
N HIS A 180 -3.16 0.44 6.19
CA HIS A 180 -1.91 1.16 5.96
C HIS A 180 -2.17 2.66 6.02
N LEU A 181 -1.54 3.34 6.99
CA LEU A 181 -1.70 4.76 7.25
C LEU A 181 -0.35 5.49 7.15
N PRO A 182 0.02 6.06 6.00
CA PRO A 182 1.20 6.92 5.88
C PRO A 182 1.11 8.12 6.83
N TRP A 183 2.24 8.49 7.43
CA TRP A 183 2.32 9.63 8.35
C TRP A 183 2.31 10.98 7.65
N THR A 184 2.66 10.98 6.37
CA THR A 184 2.72 12.19 5.54
C THR A 184 2.16 11.88 4.17
N GLU A 185 1.86 12.92 3.42
CA GLU A 185 1.58 12.80 1.99
C GLU A 185 2.73 12.11 1.26
N ILE A 186 2.38 11.22 0.36
CA ILE A 186 3.36 10.39 -0.35
C ILE A 186 3.83 11.03 -1.65
N SER A 187 2.95 11.81 -2.30
CA SER A 187 3.23 12.46 -3.58
C SER A 187 2.30 13.64 -3.84
N ARG A 188 2.68 14.45 -4.82
CA ARG A 188 1.89 15.53 -5.39
C ARG A 188 1.67 15.30 -6.87
N ILE A 189 0.44 15.48 -7.31
CA ILE A 189 0.01 15.34 -8.69
C ILE A 189 -0.21 16.72 -9.25
N TYR A 190 0.49 17.06 -10.31
CA TYR A 190 0.37 18.29 -11.07
C TYR A 190 -0.34 17.97 -12.39
N PRO A 191 -1.67 18.20 -12.47
CA PRO A 191 -2.39 18.06 -13.72
C PRO A 191 -2.14 19.27 -14.59
N GLU A 192 -1.98 19.05 -15.87
CA GLU A 192 -1.79 20.10 -16.88
C GLU A 192 -2.75 19.85 -18.06
N TYR A 193 -3.29 20.91 -18.62
CA TYR A 193 -4.18 20.85 -19.78
C TYR A 193 -3.80 21.98 -20.75
N ASP A 194 -3.37 21.62 -21.94
CA ASP A 194 -2.95 22.56 -22.98
C ASP A 194 -3.48 22.10 -24.35
N ASP A 195 -4.44 22.84 -24.87
CA ASP A 195 -4.99 22.68 -26.23
C ASP A 195 -4.45 23.74 -27.22
N GLY A 196 -3.42 24.47 -26.81
CA GLY A 196 -2.85 25.59 -27.59
C GLY A 196 -3.61 26.90 -27.47
N ASN A 197 -4.89 26.87 -27.03
CA ASN A 197 -5.71 28.06 -26.81
C ASN A 197 -6.00 28.27 -25.33
N ASN A 198 -5.79 27.25 -24.53
CA ASN A 198 -6.28 27.16 -23.15
C ASN A 198 -5.25 26.38 -22.31
N THR A 199 -4.18 27.05 -21.98
CA THR A 199 -3.14 26.47 -21.12
C THR A 199 -3.54 26.58 -19.66
N PHE A 200 -3.54 25.49 -18.95
CA PHE A 200 -3.74 25.43 -17.51
C PHE A 200 -2.46 24.90 -16.86
N ASN A 201 -1.98 25.57 -15.83
CA ASN A 201 -0.79 25.21 -15.07
C ASN A 201 0.57 25.46 -15.76
N ASP A 202 0.61 26.35 -16.75
CA ASP A 202 1.83 26.70 -17.51
C ASP A 202 2.77 27.67 -16.78
N GLU A 203 2.39 28.16 -15.60
CA GLU A 203 3.18 29.13 -14.84
C GLU A 203 4.28 28.47 -13.99
N ASN A 204 5.05 29.27 -13.27
CA ASN A 204 6.16 28.84 -12.41
C ASN A 204 5.77 27.67 -11.51
N PHE A 205 6.64 26.67 -11.38
CA PHE A 205 6.43 25.44 -10.63
C PHE A 205 5.89 25.66 -9.18
N ASN A 206 6.29 26.75 -8.54
CA ASN A 206 5.86 27.09 -7.18
C ASN A 206 4.39 27.54 -7.07
N ASP A 207 3.80 28.04 -8.16
CA ASP A 207 2.42 28.55 -8.21
C ASP A 207 1.46 27.56 -8.89
N LYS A 208 1.97 26.43 -9.35
CA LYS A 208 1.14 25.40 -10.01
C LYS A 208 0.14 24.78 -9.05
N PHE A 209 -1.09 24.59 -9.54
CA PHE A 209 -2.08 23.78 -8.85
C PHE A 209 -1.63 22.33 -8.72
N PHE A 210 -1.82 21.72 -7.57
CA PHE A 210 -1.53 20.31 -7.34
C PHE A 210 -2.56 19.63 -6.43
N LEU A 211 -2.64 18.32 -6.54
CA LEU A 211 -3.42 17.46 -5.66
C LEU A 211 -2.47 16.68 -4.76
N GLU A 212 -2.74 16.70 -3.47
CA GLU A 212 -1.97 15.93 -2.48
C GLU A 212 -2.51 14.50 -2.38
N MET A 213 -1.61 13.54 -2.32
CA MET A 213 -1.95 12.13 -2.20
C MET A 213 -1.52 11.60 -0.83
N SER A 214 -2.48 11.25 0.02
CA SER A 214 -2.24 10.70 1.37
C SER A 214 -1.73 9.26 1.34
N GLY A 215 -2.17 8.47 0.37
CA GLY A 215 -1.71 7.10 0.16
C GLY A 215 -2.23 6.06 1.14
N ASN A 216 -3.26 6.35 1.95
CA ASN A 216 -3.91 5.38 2.83
C ASN A 216 -4.60 4.28 2.01
N PHE A 217 -4.57 3.04 2.50
CA PHE A 217 -5.28 1.95 1.87
C PHE A 217 -5.57 0.79 2.83
N ILE A 218 -6.52 -0.07 2.42
CA ILE A 218 -6.87 -1.33 3.09
C ILE A 218 -6.58 -2.48 2.15
N THR A 219 -6.11 -3.59 2.72
CA THR A 219 -5.89 -4.84 1.99
C THR A 219 -6.73 -5.98 2.59
N ILE A 220 -7.03 -6.97 1.74
CA ILE A 220 -7.32 -8.33 2.19
C ILE A 220 -6.00 -9.08 2.12
N ASP A 221 -5.57 -9.69 3.22
CA ASP A 221 -4.30 -10.37 3.31
C ASP A 221 -4.48 -11.87 3.15
N LEU A 222 -3.82 -12.45 2.16
CA LEU A 222 -3.69 -13.89 1.98
C LEU A 222 -2.23 -14.24 2.16
N ARG A 223 -1.91 -15.10 3.14
CA ARG A 223 -0.52 -15.50 3.42
C ARG A 223 -0.43 -17.02 3.54
N TYR A 224 0.67 -17.56 3.06
CA TYR A 224 1.04 -18.95 3.26
C TYR A 224 2.42 -19.00 3.87
N PHE A 225 2.54 -19.70 5.00
CA PHE A 225 3.82 -19.95 5.64
C PHE A 225 4.21 -21.41 5.42
N PHE A 226 5.43 -21.63 5.00
CA PHE A 226 5.96 -22.96 4.77
C PHE A 226 6.03 -23.76 6.09
N PRO A 227 5.94 -25.10 6.03
CA PRO A 227 6.12 -25.94 7.21
C PRO A 227 7.53 -25.75 7.76
N GLU A 228 7.67 -25.88 9.07
CA GLU A 228 8.93 -25.77 9.81
C GLU A 228 9.78 -27.03 9.70
#